data_07baf754b1f0ebae594c3c6abfa87691
#
_entry.id   07baf754b1f0ebae594c3c6abfa87691
#
_cell.length_a   1.000
_cell.length_b   1.000
_cell.length_c   1.000
_cell.angle_alpha   90.00
_cell.angle_beta   90.00
_cell.angle_gamma   90.00
#
_symmetry.space_group_name_H-M   'P 1'
#
loop_
_entity.id
_entity.type
_entity.pdbx_description
1 polymer ?
#
loop_
_entity_poly.entity_id
_entity_poly.type
_entity_poly.pdbx_seq_one_letter_code
_entity_poly.pdbx_strand_id
1 'polypeptide(L)'
;MKPYRLLYPLRTYLIVAGNGEETNVMAADWVTIVSFRPFMVGVAIAPERYTWGLIKKYREFVISVPSLDMLRDVWIAGTRHGPEKLKEMKITLVPSKALETPSIKEALANVECRLVDERDYGDHTWFVGEVVDSSYRKDAFENDRPNLDAKFLAHTAWTDFVTFEKHVHRPPQVHSR
;
A
#
# COMPACT_ATOMS: atom_id res chain seq x y z
N MET A 1 0.66 -26.73 -4.74
CA MET A 1 0.41 -25.25 -4.71
C MET A 1 0.34 -24.80 -3.25
N LYS A 2 0.98 -23.67 -2.88
CA LYS A 2 0.89 -23.16 -1.51
C LYS A 2 -0.50 -22.54 -1.30
N PRO A 3 -1.23 -22.82 -0.20
CA PRO A 3 -2.64 -22.41 -0.02
C PRO A 3 -2.90 -20.91 -0.15
N TYR A 4 -1.99 -20.06 0.36
CA TYR A 4 -2.16 -18.60 0.28
C TYR A 4 -2.19 -18.09 -1.19
N ARG A 5 -1.61 -18.80 -2.14
CA ARG A 5 -1.64 -18.46 -3.58
C ARG A 5 -3.04 -18.53 -4.19
N LEU A 6 -3.95 -19.25 -3.56
CA LEU A 6 -5.36 -19.32 -3.98
C LEU A 6 -6.11 -17.99 -3.77
N LEU A 7 -5.54 -17.07 -2.97
CA LEU A 7 -6.10 -15.75 -2.70
C LEU A 7 -5.59 -14.66 -3.66
N TYR A 8 -4.63 -15.00 -4.53
CA TYR A 8 -4.10 -14.06 -5.54
C TYR A 8 -4.97 -14.04 -6.81
N PRO A 9 -4.97 -12.94 -7.59
CA PRO A 9 -4.10 -11.76 -7.46
C PRO A 9 -4.53 -10.84 -6.31
N LEU A 10 -3.54 -10.19 -5.67
CA LEU A 10 -3.76 -9.17 -4.66
C LEU A 10 -3.22 -7.83 -5.15
N ARG A 11 -3.87 -6.73 -4.78
CA ARG A 11 -3.33 -5.40 -5.05
C ARG A 11 -2.00 -5.23 -4.33
N THR A 12 -1.05 -4.57 -5.01
CA THR A 12 0.24 -4.24 -4.42
C THR A 12 0.26 -2.77 -4.01
N TYR A 13 0.84 -2.52 -2.85
CA TYR A 13 1.03 -1.19 -2.26
C TYR A 13 2.49 -0.98 -1.88
N LEU A 14 2.86 0.28 -1.68
CA LEU A 14 4.11 0.67 -1.06
C LEU A 14 3.81 1.21 0.34
N ILE A 15 4.43 0.62 1.35
CA ILE A 15 4.32 1.09 2.74
C ILE A 15 5.55 1.93 3.04
N VAL A 16 5.33 3.21 3.34
CA VAL A 16 6.36 4.14 3.78
C VAL A 16 6.28 4.27 5.29
N ALA A 17 7.41 4.19 5.97
CA ALA A 17 7.53 4.43 7.41
C ALA A 17 8.87 5.06 7.75
N GLY A 18 8.92 5.75 8.87
CA GLY A 18 10.11 6.46 9.33
C GLY A 18 10.16 7.90 8.83
N ASN A 19 11.19 8.64 9.30
CA ASN A 19 11.40 10.03 8.96
C ASN A 19 12.88 10.30 8.68
N GLY A 20 13.18 11.30 7.84
CA GLY A 20 14.53 11.66 7.46
C GLY A 20 15.32 10.49 6.88
N GLU A 21 16.54 10.27 7.37
CA GLU A 21 17.45 9.22 6.89
C GLU A 21 17.00 7.79 7.22
N GLU A 22 16.12 7.63 8.22
CA GLU A 22 15.55 6.33 8.56
C GLU A 22 14.35 5.95 7.69
N THR A 23 13.86 6.85 6.83
CA THR A 23 12.71 6.53 5.96
C THR A 23 12.97 5.27 5.13
N ASN A 24 11.99 4.38 5.13
CA ASN A 24 12.01 3.18 4.31
C ASN A 24 10.70 2.98 3.56
N VAL A 25 10.78 2.32 2.41
CA VAL A 25 9.64 1.95 1.59
C VAL A 25 9.68 0.44 1.35
N MET A 26 8.59 -0.28 1.63
CA MET A 26 8.48 -1.70 1.30
C MET A 26 7.24 -1.98 0.44
N ALA A 27 7.30 -2.98 -0.41
CA ALA A 27 6.13 -3.49 -1.11
C ALA A 27 5.33 -4.44 -0.20
N ALA A 28 4.00 -4.31 -0.22
CA ALA A 28 3.09 -5.15 0.53
C ALA A 28 1.80 -5.45 -0.28
N ASP A 29 1.38 -6.71 -0.26
CA ASP A 29 0.11 -7.14 -0.88
C ASP A 29 -1.00 -7.33 0.18
N TRP A 30 -0.63 -7.57 1.44
CA TRP A 30 -1.58 -7.89 2.51
C TRP A 30 -2.06 -6.62 3.21
N VAL A 31 -2.84 -5.83 2.48
CA VAL A 31 -3.44 -4.57 2.92
C VAL A 31 -4.94 -4.61 2.68
N THR A 32 -5.73 -4.21 3.67
CA THR A 32 -7.19 -4.15 3.53
C THR A 32 -7.84 -3.04 4.36
N ILE A 33 -9.07 -2.69 4.01
CA ILE A 33 -9.94 -1.82 4.80
C ILE A 33 -10.41 -2.61 6.03
N VAL A 34 -10.33 -1.99 7.21
CA VAL A 34 -10.75 -2.57 8.50
C VAL A 34 -12.04 -1.96 9.00
N SER A 35 -12.21 -0.64 8.85
CA SER A 35 -13.38 0.09 9.34
C SER A 35 -13.67 1.31 8.49
N PHE A 36 -14.95 1.74 8.45
CA PHE A 36 -15.35 2.99 7.81
C PHE A 36 -15.53 4.15 8.81
N ARG A 37 -15.77 3.85 10.10
CA ARG A 37 -16.02 4.89 11.12
C ARG A 37 -15.48 4.45 12.48
N PRO A 38 -14.28 4.96 12.88
CA PRO A 38 -13.35 5.74 12.07
C PRO A 38 -12.83 4.94 10.88
N PHE A 39 -12.31 5.64 9.84
CA PHE A 39 -11.75 4.94 8.69
C PHE A 39 -10.39 4.37 9.06
N MET A 40 -10.29 3.04 8.99
CA MET A 40 -9.09 2.30 9.35
C MET A 40 -8.68 1.34 8.25
N VAL A 41 -7.38 1.16 8.13
CA VAL A 41 -6.75 0.19 7.23
C VAL A 41 -5.80 -0.70 8.01
N GLY A 42 -5.63 -1.94 7.54
CA GLY A 42 -4.71 -2.89 8.14
C GLY A 42 -3.67 -3.37 7.15
N VAL A 43 -2.46 -3.64 7.63
CA VAL A 43 -1.36 -4.24 6.87
C VAL A 43 -0.66 -5.31 7.70
N ALA A 44 -0.43 -6.49 7.11
CA ALA A 44 0.35 -7.54 7.74
C ALA A 44 1.81 -7.45 7.30
N ILE A 45 2.73 -7.35 8.27
CA ILE A 45 4.16 -7.21 8.03
C ILE A 45 4.92 -8.20 8.92
N ALA A 46 5.84 -8.96 8.33
CA ALA A 46 6.70 -9.87 9.07
C ALA A 46 7.78 -9.10 9.88
N PRO A 47 8.09 -9.54 11.12
CA PRO A 47 9.00 -8.83 12.04
C PRO A 47 10.40 -8.59 11.49
N GLU A 48 10.88 -9.43 10.57
CA GLU A 48 12.19 -9.27 9.93
C GLU A 48 12.26 -8.11 8.91
N ARG A 49 11.11 -7.50 8.57
CA ARG A 49 11.08 -6.35 7.66
C ARG A 49 11.51 -5.09 8.39
N TYR A 50 12.44 -4.35 7.80
CA TYR A 50 12.94 -3.09 8.37
C TYR A 50 11.80 -2.10 8.68
N THR A 51 10.78 -2.01 7.82
CA THR A 51 9.59 -1.18 7.99
C THR A 51 8.78 -1.54 9.24
N TRP A 52 8.79 -2.80 9.68
CA TRP A 52 8.11 -3.25 10.89
C TRP A 52 8.60 -2.46 12.13
N GLY A 53 9.92 -2.38 12.31
CA GLY A 53 10.52 -1.62 13.42
C GLY A 53 10.22 -0.13 13.34
N LEU A 54 10.18 0.43 12.13
CA LEU A 54 9.87 1.85 11.93
C LEU A 54 8.42 2.19 12.30
N ILE A 55 7.44 1.37 11.91
CA ILE A 55 6.03 1.58 12.28
C ILE A 55 5.87 1.55 13.80
N LYS A 56 6.54 0.63 14.49
CA LYS A 56 6.52 0.56 15.96
C LYS A 56 7.16 1.79 16.61
N LYS A 57 8.28 2.27 16.04
CA LYS A 57 9.03 3.43 16.55
C LYS A 57 8.28 4.74 16.36
N TYR A 58 7.80 4.98 15.13
CA TYR A 58 7.19 6.25 14.73
C TYR A 58 5.68 6.30 14.95
N ARG A 59 5.03 5.16 15.15
CA ARG A 59 3.58 5.02 15.37
C ARG A 59 2.74 5.58 14.21
N GLU A 60 3.30 5.58 13.02
CA GLU A 60 2.65 6.08 11.81
C GLU A 60 3.23 5.42 10.54
N PHE A 61 2.47 5.42 9.47
CA PHE A 61 2.90 4.94 8.16
C PHE A 61 2.02 5.52 7.06
N VAL A 62 2.54 5.51 5.82
CA VAL A 62 1.77 5.92 4.63
C VAL A 62 1.61 4.71 3.71
N ILE A 63 0.39 4.47 3.24
CA ILE A 63 0.09 3.49 2.19
C ILE A 63 0.03 4.25 0.87
N SER A 64 1.01 4.02 0.01
CA SER A 64 1.08 4.61 -1.32
C SER A 64 0.62 3.60 -2.37
N VAL A 65 -0.20 4.04 -3.31
CA VAL A 65 -0.78 3.23 -4.40
C VAL A 65 0.08 3.38 -5.65
N PRO A 66 0.86 2.36 -6.04
CA PRO A 66 1.70 2.46 -7.24
C PRO A 66 0.92 2.23 -8.53
N SER A 67 1.42 2.82 -9.63
CA SER A 67 1.05 2.47 -11.00
C SER A 67 2.02 1.45 -11.61
N LEU A 68 1.68 0.94 -12.79
CA LEU A 68 2.58 0.09 -13.59
C LEU A 68 3.94 0.78 -13.87
N ASP A 69 3.96 2.09 -14.04
CA ASP A 69 5.20 2.85 -14.29
C ASP A 69 6.18 2.78 -13.12
N MET A 70 5.67 2.49 -11.91
CA MET A 70 6.46 2.30 -10.69
C MET A 70 6.88 0.83 -10.46
N LEU A 71 6.63 -0.09 -11.41
CA LEU A 71 6.88 -1.53 -11.21
C LEU A 71 8.32 -1.84 -10.77
N ARG A 72 9.31 -1.14 -11.35
CA ARG A 72 10.72 -1.30 -10.96
C ARG A 72 10.93 -0.91 -9.48
N ASP A 73 10.33 0.17 -9.05
CA ASP A 73 10.45 0.65 -7.66
C ASP A 73 9.72 -0.26 -6.69
N VAL A 74 8.56 -0.77 -7.07
CA VAL A 74 7.83 -1.83 -6.32
C VAL A 74 8.71 -3.06 -6.14
N TRP A 75 9.41 -3.49 -7.20
CA TRP A 75 10.32 -4.64 -7.14
C TRP A 75 11.50 -4.41 -6.20
N ILE A 76 12.14 -3.24 -6.28
CA ILE A 76 13.23 -2.85 -5.38
C ILE A 76 12.72 -2.81 -3.92
N ALA A 77 11.56 -2.17 -3.69
CA ALA A 77 10.96 -2.06 -2.37
C ALA A 77 10.67 -3.43 -1.71
N GLY A 78 10.28 -4.42 -2.52
CA GLY A 78 9.96 -5.78 -2.07
C GLY A 78 11.16 -6.70 -1.87
N THR A 79 12.26 -6.47 -2.60
CA THR A 79 13.41 -7.40 -2.67
C THR A 79 14.67 -6.91 -1.96
N ARG A 80 14.80 -5.59 -1.72
CA ARG A 80 15.94 -5.01 -1.01
C ARG A 80 15.58 -4.71 0.44
N HIS A 81 16.58 -4.74 1.32
CA HIS A 81 16.42 -4.47 2.75
C HIS A 81 16.98 -3.09 3.11
N GLY A 82 16.36 -2.44 4.11
CA GLY A 82 16.83 -1.18 4.69
C GLY A 82 16.64 0.07 3.80
N PRO A 83 17.02 1.27 4.31
CA PRO A 83 16.75 2.55 3.64
C PRO A 83 17.67 2.81 2.44
N GLU A 84 18.85 2.19 2.37
CA GLU A 84 19.82 2.40 1.28
C GLU A 84 19.25 2.13 -0.11
N LYS A 85 18.26 1.24 -0.21
CA LYS A 85 17.56 0.94 -1.46
C LYS A 85 16.87 2.15 -2.09
N LEU A 86 16.52 3.17 -1.29
CA LEU A 86 15.91 4.39 -1.81
C LEU A 86 16.82 5.10 -2.84
N LYS A 87 18.13 4.93 -2.74
CA LYS A 87 19.09 5.46 -3.72
C LYS A 87 18.98 4.80 -5.11
N GLU A 88 18.43 3.58 -5.16
CA GLU A 88 18.20 2.84 -6.42
C GLU A 88 16.80 3.11 -7.01
N MET A 89 15.89 3.68 -6.22
CA MET A 89 14.50 3.93 -6.61
C MET A 89 14.36 5.28 -7.32
N LYS A 90 13.37 5.35 -8.22
CA LYS A 90 13.01 6.56 -8.97
C LYS A 90 11.77 7.24 -8.39
N ILE A 91 11.65 7.24 -7.06
CA ILE A 91 10.57 7.90 -6.35
C ILE A 91 11.07 9.18 -5.69
N THR A 92 10.17 10.13 -5.52
CA THR A 92 10.40 11.37 -4.79
C THR A 92 9.57 11.35 -3.51
N LEU A 93 10.24 11.38 -2.36
CA LEU A 93 9.58 11.56 -1.08
C LEU A 93 9.23 13.03 -0.90
N VAL A 94 7.97 13.29 -0.54
CA VAL A 94 7.44 14.63 -0.29
C VAL A 94 6.78 14.69 1.09
N PRO A 95 6.73 15.85 1.75
CA PRO A 95 6.06 15.97 3.03
C PRO A 95 4.60 15.48 2.96
N SER A 96 4.20 14.69 3.94
CA SER A 96 2.80 14.37 4.19
C SER A 96 2.08 15.57 4.80
N LYS A 97 0.75 15.55 4.83
CA LYS A 97 -0.03 16.68 5.39
C LYS A 97 -0.22 16.58 6.90
N ALA A 98 -0.40 15.37 7.41
CA ALA A 98 -0.75 15.12 8.81
C ALA A 98 0.29 14.27 9.57
N LEU A 99 1.34 13.79 8.90
CA LEU A 99 2.35 12.90 9.46
C LEU A 99 3.76 13.44 9.20
N GLU A 100 4.70 12.98 10.04
CA GLU A 100 6.14 13.18 9.80
C GLU A 100 6.68 12.19 8.73
N THR A 101 6.10 10.98 8.66
CA THR A 101 6.41 10.01 7.62
C THR A 101 6.02 10.56 6.25
N PRO A 102 6.94 10.60 5.26
CA PRO A 102 6.68 11.21 3.96
C PRO A 102 5.77 10.37 3.07
N SER A 103 5.15 11.05 2.11
CA SER A 103 4.37 10.46 1.00
C SER A 103 5.24 10.30 -0.26
N ILE A 104 4.78 9.50 -1.23
CA ILE A 104 5.43 9.31 -2.54
C ILE A 104 4.73 10.17 -3.58
N LYS A 105 5.47 11.07 -4.22
CA LYS A 105 4.94 12.01 -5.23
C LYS A 105 4.35 11.31 -6.45
N GLU A 106 5.01 10.27 -6.94
CA GLU A 106 4.64 9.53 -8.17
C GLU A 106 3.46 8.58 -7.95
N ALA A 107 3.09 8.30 -6.69
CA ALA A 107 1.98 7.41 -6.36
C ALA A 107 0.64 7.94 -6.89
N LEU A 108 -0.25 7.03 -7.25
CA LEU A 108 -1.63 7.36 -7.65
C LEU A 108 -2.43 7.93 -6.48
N ALA A 109 -2.14 7.45 -5.27
CA ALA A 109 -2.69 7.96 -4.02
C ALA A 109 -1.74 7.66 -2.85
N ASN A 110 -1.83 8.48 -1.80
CA ASN A 110 -1.20 8.25 -0.51
C ASN A 110 -2.26 8.33 0.58
N VAL A 111 -2.25 7.38 1.49
CA VAL A 111 -3.17 7.28 2.63
C VAL A 111 -2.34 7.35 3.90
N GLU A 112 -2.48 8.42 4.66
CA GLU A 112 -1.71 8.73 5.85
C GLU A 112 -2.36 8.11 7.09
N CYS A 113 -1.63 7.26 7.81
CA CYS A 113 -2.17 6.42 8.86
C CYS A 113 -1.42 6.58 10.17
N ARG A 114 -2.14 6.86 11.26
CA ARG A 114 -1.61 6.73 12.63
C ARG A 114 -1.90 5.34 13.15
N LEU A 115 -0.88 4.67 13.67
CA LEU A 115 -1.01 3.35 14.26
C LEU A 115 -1.89 3.40 15.51
N VAL A 116 -3.00 2.63 15.49
CA VAL A 116 -3.95 2.55 16.61
C VAL A 116 -3.93 1.19 17.29
N ASP A 117 -3.59 0.12 16.56
CA ASP A 117 -3.49 -1.22 17.12
C ASP A 117 -2.42 -2.04 16.38
N GLU A 118 -1.82 -2.99 17.11
CA GLU A 118 -0.88 -3.97 16.54
C GLU A 118 -1.05 -5.31 17.24
N ARG A 119 -1.11 -6.38 16.45
CA ARG A 119 -1.28 -7.72 16.99
C ARG A 119 -0.53 -8.77 16.16
N ASP A 120 0.17 -9.66 16.84
CA ASP A 120 0.87 -10.76 16.19
C ASP A 120 -0.08 -11.91 15.83
N TYR A 121 0.04 -12.37 14.59
CA TYR A 121 -0.65 -13.53 14.04
C TYR A 121 0.35 -14.44 13.32
N GLY A 122 0.79 -15.48 14.02
CA GLY A 122 1.80 -16.39 13.49
C GLY A 122 3.13 -15.69 13.23
N ASP A 123 3.54 -15.63 11.97
CA ASP A 123 4.81 -15.03 11.52
C ASP A 123 4.68 -13.57 11.06
N HIS A 124 3.51 -12.96 11.24
CA HIS A 124 3.25 -11.56 10.87
C HIS A 124 2.60 -10.78 12.00
N THR A 125 2.92 -9.49 12.09
CA THR A 125 2.19 -8.52 12.90
C THR A 125 1.16 -7.82 12.01
N TRP A 126 -0.09 -7.81 12.44
CA TRP A 126 -1.17 -7.02 11.86
C TRP A 126 -1.16 -5.63 12.48
N PHE A 127 -0.79 -4.63 11.70
CA PHE A 127 -0.84 -3.22 12.08
C PHE A 127 -2.14 -2.61 11.59
N VAL A 128 -2.87 -1.93 12.48
CA VAL A 128 -4.08 -1.18 12.15
C VAL A 128 -3.80 0.31 12.30
N GLY A 129 -4.01 1.04 11.23
CA GLY A 129 -3.86 2.50 11.20
C GLY A 129 -5.19 3.20 10.99
N GLU A 130 -5.47 4.23 11.79
CA GLU A 130 -6.53 5.20 11.51
C GLU A 130 -6.06 6.16 10.44
N VAL A 131 -6.85 6.33 9.39
CA VAL A 131 -6.55 7.24 8.29
C VAL A 131 -6.82 8.69 8.75
N VAL A 132 -5.78 9.50 8.78
CA VAL A 132 -5.82 10.90 9.24
C VAL A 132 -5.83 11.92 8.10
N ASP A 133 -5.26 11.57 6.94
CA ASP A 133 -5.34 12.36 5.70
C ASP A 133 -5.12 11.43 4.49
N SER A 134 -5.40 11.96 3.31
CA SER A 134 -5.08 11.29 2.05
C SER A 134 -4.88 12.28 0.92
N SER A 135 -4.12 11.87 -0.08
CA SER A 135 -3.93 12.59 -1.32
C SER A 135 -4.04 11.64 -2.51
N TYR A 136 -4.47 12.14 -3.65
CA TYR A 136 -4.58 11.33 -4.86
C TYR A 136 -4.42 12.17 -6.13
N ARG A 137 -4.04 11.51 -7.20
CA ARG A 137 -3.97 12.08 -8.54
C ARG A 137 -5.36 12.13 -9.16
N LYS A 138 -5.78 13.29 -9.67
CA LYS A 138 -7.11 13.47 -10.28
C LYS A 138 -7.34 12.63 -11.53
N ASP A 139 -6.28 12.30 -12.28
CA ASP A 139 -6.34 11.42 -13.45
C ASP A 139 -6.47 9.93 -13.07
N ALA A 140 -6.15 9.57 -11.83
CA ALA A 140 -6.26 8.19 -11.33
C ALA A 140 -7.59 7.89 -10.61
N PHE A 141 -8.32 8.93 -10.19
CA PHE A 141 -9.60 8.78 -9.48
C PHE A 141 -10.59 9.83 -9.97
N GLU A 142 -11.78 9.38 -10.35
CA GLU A 142 -12.85 10.24 -10.84
C GLU A 142 -14.19 9.74 -10.30
N ASN A 143 -15.04 10.67 -9.79
CA ASN A 143 -16.39 10.37 -9.28
C ASN A 143 -16.41 9.21 -8.25
N ASP A 144 -15.49 9.26 -7.27
CA ASP A 144 -15.27 8.24 -6.23
C ASP A 144 -14.95 6.84 -6.78
N ARG A 145 -14.37 6.77 -7.96
CA ARG A 145 -13.98 5.52 -8.62
C ARG A 145 -12.53 5.56 -9.09
N PRO A 146 -11.80 4.44 -8.99
CA PRO A 146 -10.51 4.33 -9.65
C PRO A 146 -10.67 4.37 -11.17
N ASN A 147 -9.88 5.20 -11.85
CA ASN A 147 -9.72 5.17 -13.29
C ASN A 147 -8.69 4.10 -13.64
N LEU A 148 -9.13 2.98 -14.25
CA LEU A 148 -8.25 1.85 -14.54
C LEU A 148 -7.19 2.14 -15.61
N ASP A 149 -7.31 3.26 -16.33
CA ASP A 149 -6.26 3.76 -17.24
C ASP A 149 -4.97 4.14 -16.49
N ALA A 150 -5.06 4.42 -15.19
CA ALA A 150 -3.91 4.66 -14.32
C ALA A 150 -3.09 3.39 -14.03
N LYS A 151 -3.54 2.21 -14.51
CA LYS A 151 -2.82 0.94 -14.44
C LYS A 151 -2.38 0.55 -13.04
N PHE A 152 -3.34 0.42 -12.13
CA PHE A 152 -3.10 -0.09 -10.77
C PHE A 152 -2.47 -1.48 -10.82
N LEU A 153 -1.49 -1.74 -9.95
CA LEU A 153 -0.79 -3.02 -9.91
C LEU A 153 -1.50 -4.04 -9.02
N ALA A 154 -1.48 -5.29 -9.48
CA ALA A 154 -1.78 -6.47 -8.67
C ALA A 154 -0.69 -7.53 -8.88
N HIS A 155 -0.28 -8.18 -7.80
CA HIS A 155 0.69 -9.25 -7.81
C HIS A 155 -0.02 -10.59 -7.99
N THR A 156 0.47 -11.42 -8.89
CA THR A 156 -0.06 -12.77 -9.15
C THR A 156 0.82 -13.85 -8.56
N ALA A 157 2.10 -13.86 -8.90
CA ALA A 157 3.05 -14.85 -8.42
C ALA A 157 4.49 -14.39 -8.67
N TRP A 158 5.40 -14.65 -7.73
CA TRP A 158 6.86 -14.48 -7.87
C TRP A 158 7.25 -13.08 -8.39
N THR A 159 7.52 -12.98 -9.69
CA THR A 159 7.91 -11.75 -10.41
C THR A 159 6.77 -11.19 -11.26
N ASP A 160 5.59 -11.81 -11.24
CA ASP A 160 4.52 -11.53 -12.18
C ASP A 160 3.49 -10.58 -11.59
N PHE A 161 3.32 -9.46 -12.25
CA PHE A 161 2.33 -8.45 -11.93
C PHE A 161 1.36 -8.27 -13.09
N VAL A 162 0.13 -7.87 -12.78
CA VAL A 162 -0.92 -7.56 -13.75
C VAL A 162 -1.54 -6.20 -13.42
N THR A 163 -2.29 -5.67 -14.37
CA THR A 163 -3.19 -4.53 -14.16
C THR A 163 -4.64 -4.99 -14.30
N PHE A 164 -5.58 -4.17 -13.85
CA PHE A 164 -7.00 -4.47 -13.96
C PHE A 164 -7.50 -4.17 -15.37
N GLU A 165 -8.43 -4.99 -15.87
CA GLU A 165 -9.10 -4.74 -17.12
C GLU A 165 -10.12 -3.58 -17.00
N LYS A 166 -10.38 -2.89 -18.10
CA LYS A 166 -11.31 -1.75 -18.14
C LYS A 166 -12.77 -2.15 -18.31
N HIS A 167 -13.03 -3.40 -18.64
CA HIS A 167 -14.40 -3.87 -18.88
C HIS A 167 -15.20 -3.88 -17.57
N VAL A 168 -16.30 -3.16 -17.54
CA VAL A 168 -17.16 -3.06 -16.36
C VAL A 168 -18.29 -4.08 -16.47
N HIS A 169 -18.28 -5.07 -15.58
CA HIS A 169 -19.36 -6.02 -15.41
C HIS A 169 -20.39 -5.47 -14.43
N ARG A 170 -21.66 -5.53 -14.76
CA ARG A 170 -22.76 -5.13 -13.87
C ARG A 170 -23.60 -6.36 -13.52
N PRO A 171 -23.98 -6.55 -12.25
CA PRO A 171 -24.88 -7.63 -11.90
C PRO A 171 -26.26 -7.40 -12.57
N PRO A 172 -27.01 -8.46 -12.87
CA PRO A 172 -28.38 -8.33 -13.31
C PRO A 172 -29.21 -7.63 -12.23
N GLN A 173 -30.23 -6.89 -12.65
CA GLN A 173 -31.17 -6.27 -11.68
C GLN A 173 -31.86 -7.38 -10.90
N VAL A 174 -31.61 -7.42 -9.61
CA VAL A 174 -32.31 -8.29 -8.65
C VAL A 174 -33.43 -7.45 -8.05
N HIS A 175 -34.69 -7.75 -8.45
CA HIS A 175 -35.83 -7.12 -7.78
C HIS A 175 -35.86 -7.60 -6.32
N SER A 176 -35.79 -6.68 -5.37
CA SER A 176 -36.04 -6.97 -3.96
C SER A 176 -37.49 -7.50 -3.84
N ARG A 177 -37.62 -8.72 -3.33
CA ARG A 177 -38.93 -9.27 -2.92
C ARG A 177 -39.41 -8.56 -1.68
#